data_c5193b3007a585a2bafb1fbe6c04cb2d
#
_entry.id   c5193b3007a585a2bafb1fbe6c04cb2d
#
_cell.length_a   1.000
_cell.length_b   1.000
_cell.length_c   1.000
_cell.angle_alpha   90.00
_cell.angle_beta   90.00
_cell.angle_gamma   90.00
#
_symmetry.space_group_name_H-M   'P 1'
#
loop_
_entity.id
_entity.type
_entity.pdbx_description
1 polymer ?
#
loop_
_entity_poly.entity_id
_entity_poly.type
_entity_poly.pdbx_seq_one_letter_code
_entity_poly.pdbx_strand_id
1 'polypeptide(L)'
;MTNDARERIEVQRTIPASPAAIFRVLSDPQGHVSIDSSGMLMDATGEPVGAVGDRFVVHMDREALNDYPMGKYDVTVVITTFDRDREIAWTIEGQIKPPIGHVYGYTLEPIDGGTLVTSYYDWSSIGEDWRGAGIFPVIPESALRATLGILDRTVRRAT
;
A
#
# COMPACT_ATOMS: atom_id res chain seq x y z
N MET A 1 9.81 29.87 4.24
CA MET A 1 9.73 29.26 3.96
C MET A 1 9.31 28.08 4.07
N THR A 2 8.91 27.85 3.71
CA THR A 2 8.18 26.82 3.84
C THR A 2 8.88 25.64 3.60
N ASN A 3 9.21 25.09 4.48
CA ASN A 3 9.70 23.93 4.35
C ASN A 3 8.73 23.00 3.99
N ASP A 4 8.52 22.82 2.85
CA ASP A 4 7.70 21.89 2.34
C ASP A 4 8.21 20.55 2.52
N ALA A 5 8.51 20.18 3.67
CA ALA A 5 8.80 18.84 3.94
C ALA A 5 7.52 18.10 3.82
N ARG A 6 7.15 17.73 2.65
CA ARG A 6 6.00 16.92 2.47
C ARG A 6 6.23 15.62 3.13
N GLU A 7 5.33 15.29 3.99
CA GLU A 7 5.33 13.99 4.64
C GLU A 7 4.56 13.00 3.78
N ARG A 8 4.93 12.95 2.51
CA ARG A 8 4.26 12.12 1.50
C ARG A 8 5.23 11.85 0.36
N ILE A 9 5.28 10.58 -0.07
CA ILE A 9 6.02 10.15 -1.26
C ILE A 9 5.02 9.70 -2.30
N GLU A 10 5.23 10.06 -3.56
CA GLU A 10 4.40 9.61 -4.67
C GLU A 10 5.28 9.14 -5.82
N VAL A 11 4.88 8.04 -6.45
CA VAL A 11 5.50 7.56 -7.69
C VAL A 11 4.41 7.20 -8.68
N GLN A 12 4.69 7.30 -9.95
CA GLN A 12 3.70 7.06 -11.01
C GLN A 12 4.21 6.08 -12.05
N ARG A 13 3.25 5.35 -12.65
CA ARG A 13 3.53 4.46 -13.75
C ARG A 13 2.30 4.37 -14.63
N THR A 14 2.48 4.42 -15.95
CA THR A 14 1.41 4.12 -16.89
C THR A 14 1.34 2.60 -17.08
N ILE A 15 0.16 2.04 -16.86
CA ILE A 15 -0.06 0.60 -17.00
C ILE A 15 -1.07 0.40 -18.14
N PRO A 16 -0.75 -0.46 -19.14
CA PRO A 16 -1.63 -0.66 -20.29
C PRO A 16 -2.80 -1.61 -19.95
N ALA A 17 -3.64 -1.19 -19.02
CA ALA A 17 -4.82 -1.93 -18.58
C ALA A 17 -5.86 -0.93 -18.11
N SER A 18 -7.13 -1.37 -18.03
CA SER A 18 -8.20 -0.49 -17.58
C SER A 18 -8.10 -0.23 -16.09
N PRO A 19 -8.63 0.91 -15.61
CA PRO A 19 -8.69 1.15 -14.16
C PRO A 19 -9.40 0.02 -13.42
N ALA A 20 -10.47 -0.55 -14.00
CA ALA A 20 -11.20 -1.63 -13.35
C ALA A 20 -10.35 -2.88 -13.14
N ALA A 21 -9.54 -3.26 -14.13
CA ALA A 21 -8.67 -4.43 -14.02
C ALA A 21 -7.60 -4.22 -12.95
N ILE A 22 -7.03 -3.02 -12.88
CA ILE A 22 -6.04 -2.67 -11.88
C ILE A 22 -6.67 -2.63 -10.49
N PHE A 23 -7.83 -2.00 -10.38
CA PHE A 23 -8.51 -1.84 -9.10
C PHE A 23 -8.91 -3.19 -8.50
N ARG A 24 -9.22 -4.17 -9.36
CA ARG A 24 -9.55 -5.51 -8.89
C ARG A 24 -8.40 -6.14 -8.10
N VAL A 25 -7.17 -5.92 -8.55
CA VAL A 25 -5.98 -6.41 -7.83
C VAL A 25 -5.82 -5.65 -6.52
N LEU A 26 -5.99 -4.32 -6.55
CA LEU A 26 -5.75 -3.47 -5.38
C LEU A 26 -6.80 -3.66 -4.28
N SER A 27 -8.01 -4.10 -4.64
CA SER A 27 -9.09 -4.33 -3.67
C SER A 27 -9.16 -5.77 -3.17
N ASP A 28 -8.33 -6.66 -3.71
CA ASP A 28 -8.29 -8.06 -3.32
C ASP A 28 -7.15 -8.27 -2.32
N PRO A 29 -7.42 -8.84 -1.13
CA PRO A 29 -6.35 -9.14 -0.17
C PRO A 29 -5.21 -9.96 -0.78
N GLN A 30 -5.51 -10.95 -1.61
CA GLN A 30 -4.48 -11.73 -2.29
C GLN A 30 -3.71 -10.89 -3.31
N GLY A 31 -4.33 -9.85 -3.86
CA GLY A 31 -3.66 -8.91 -4.73
C GLY A 31 -2.54 -8.18 -4.02
N HIS A 32 -2.75 -7.80 -2.77
CA HIS A 32 -1.70 -7.15 -1.96
C HIS A 32 -0.49 -8.06 -1.80
N VAL A 33 -0.72 -9.34 -1.58
CA VAL A 33 0.37 -10.33 -1.48
C VAL A 33 1.09 -10.45 -2.82
N SER A 34 0.32 -10.52 -3.91
CA SER A 34 0.87 -10.71 -5.25
C SER A 34 1.79 -9.59 -5.70
N ILE A 35 1.50 -8.35 -5.28
CA ILE A 35 2.27 -7.19 -5.72
C ILE A 35 3.31 -6.74 -4.70
N ASP A 36 3.42 -7.42 -3.56
CA ASP A 36 4.37 -7.03 -2.52
C ASP A 36 5.81 -7.09 -3.03
N SER A 37 6.54 -5.99 -2.85
CA SER A 37 7.93 -5.90 -3.26
C SER A 37 8.89 -6.17 -2.09
N SER A 38 8.38 -6.31 -0.86
CA SER A 38 9.21 -6.49 0.31
C SER A 38 9.54 -7.94 0.61
N GLY A 39 8.68 -8.86 0.19
CA GLY A 39 8.81 -10.27 0.53
C GLY A 39 8.25 -10.63 1.89
N MET A 40 7.72 -9.65 2.63
CA MET A 40 7.17 -9.90 3.97
C MET A 40 5.76 -10.47 3.94
N LEU A 41 4.97 -10.13 2.94
CA LEU A 41 3.57 -10.53 2.87
C LEU A 41 3.47 -11.96 2.39
N MET A 42 3.22 -12.88 3.31
CA MET A 42 3.19 -14.30 2.99
C MET A 42 1.82 -14.77 2.52
N ASP A 43 0.75 -14.21 3.10
CA ASP A 43 -0.60 -14.58 2.76
C ASP A 43 -1.56 -13.52 3.33
N ALA A 44 -2.83 -13.61 2.98
CA ALA A 44 -3.86 -12.71 3.48
C ALA A 44 -5.15 -13.48 3.71
N THR A 45 -5.95 -13.01 4.67
CA THR A 45 -7.25 -13.60 5.00
C THR A 45 -8.30 -12.51 4.94
N GLY A 46 -9.34 -12.72 4.16
CA GLY A 46 -10.45 -11.79 4.00
C GLY A 46 -10.98 -11.79 2.58
N GLU A 47 -12.10 -11.08 2.40
CA GLU A 47 -12.74 -10.96 1.09
C GLU A 47 -12.34 -9.64 0.44
N PRO A 48 -12.50 -9.52 -0.88
CA PRO A 48 -12.26 -8.24 -1.54
C PRO A 48 -13.03 -7.11 -0.85
N VAL A 49 -12.39 -5.96 -0.71
CA VAL A 49 -12.98 -4.84 0.00
C VAL A 49 -13.88 -4.03 -0.93
N GLY A 50 -14.86 -3.36 -0.38
CA GLY A 50 -15.83 -2.60 -1.16
C GLY A 50 -16.24 -1.27 -0.55
N ALA A 51 -15.67 -0.88 0.60
CA ALA A 51 -16.04 0.36 1.26
C ALA A 51 -15.00 0.76 2.31
N VAL A 52 -15.05 2.04 2.68
CA VAL A 52 -14.25 2.54 3.80
C VAL A 52 -14.65 1.77 5.06
N GLY A 53 -13.68 1.38 5.85
CA GLY A 53 -13.89 0.61 7.06
C GLY A 53 -13.77 -0.88 6.87
N ASP A 54 -13.77 -1.37 5.64
CA ASP A 54 -13.54 -2.80 5.38
C ASP A 54 -12.12 -3.15 5.81
N ARG A 55 -11.95 -4.39 6.25
CA ARG A 55 -10.70 -4.86 6.84
C ARG A 55 -10.31 -6.21 6.28
N PHE A 56 -9.02 -6.48 6.27
CA PHE A 56 -8.51 -7.83 6.06
C PHE A 56 -7.18 -7.99 6.79
N VAL A 57 -6.78 -9.24 7.02
CA VAL A 57 -5.56 -9.54 7.76
C VAL A 57 -4.48 -9.98 6.79
N VAL A 58 -3.27 -9.47 6.99
CA VAL A 58 -2.08 -9.89 6.23
C VAL A 58 -1.15 -10.62 7.18
N HIS A 59 -0.72 -11.80 6.76
CA HIS A 59 0.21 -12.65 7.51
C HIS A 59 1.63 -12.34 7.03
N MET A 60 2.44 -11.80 7.92
CA MET A 60 3.76 -11.31 7.58
C MET A 60 4.86 -12.16 8.19
N ASP A 61 5.99 -12.23 7.53
CA ASP A 61 7.18 -12.87 8.06
C ASP A 61 8.37 -11.98 7.73
N ARG A 62 8.97 -11.44 8.77
CA ARG A 62 10.08 -10.52 8.63
C ARG A 62 11.44 -11.19 8.86
N GLU A 63 11.42 -12.48 9.17
CA GLU A 63 12.66 -13.19 9.50
C GLU A 63 13.67 -13.15 8.36
N ALA A 64 13.19 -13.36 7.13
CA ALA A 64 14.07 -13.40 5.97
C ALA A 64 14.76 -12.06 5.66
N LEU A 65 14.20 -10.95 6.15
CA LEU A 65 14.80 -9.63 5.93
C LEU A 65 15.98 -9.39 6.87
N ASN A 66 16.04 -10.10 7.98
CA ASN A 66 17.13 -10.03 8.94
C ASN A 66 17.40 -8.60 9.43
N ASP A 67 16.32 -7.82 9.64
CA ASP A 67 16.44 -6.45 10.12
C ASP A 67 15.93 -6.30 11.56
N TYR A 68 14.62 -6.51 11.79
CA TYR A 68 14.03 -6.40 13.12
C TYR A 68 13.60 -7.79 13.62
N PRO A 69 13.75 -8.09 14.91
CA PRO A 69 13.46 -9.43 15.43
C PRO A 69 11.96 -9.63 15.67
N MET A 70 11.15 -9.44 14.66
CA MET A 70 9.70 -9.59 14.76
C MET A 70 9.20 -10.96 14.31
N GLY A 71 9.95 -11.65 13.46
CA GLY A 71 9.55 -12.97 12.97
C GLY A 71 8.22 -12.94 12.24
N LYS A 72 7.33 -13.84 12.61
CA LYS A 72 5.99 -13.94 12.02
C LYS A 72 5.00 -13.15 12.85
N TYR A 73 4.17 -12.36 12.19
CA TYR A 73 3.14 -11.57 12.85
C TYR A 73 2.04 -11.20 11.85
N ASP A 74 0.88 -10.82 12.39
CA ASP A 74 -0.25 -10.40 11.56
C ASP A 74 -0.47 -8.91 11.71
N VAL A 75 -0.92 -8.27 10.64
CA VAL A 75 -1.41 -6.89 10.69
C VAL A 75 -2.79 -6.85 10.04
N THR A 76 -3.60 -5.87 10.43
CA THR A 76 -4.91 -5.65 9.83
C THR A 76 -4.84 -4.42 8.95
N VAL A 77 -5.24 -4.59 7.69
CA VAL A 77 -5.40 -3.49 6.75
C VAL A 77 -6.80 -2.93 6.94
N VAL A 78 -6.91 -1.62 7.12
CA VAL A 78 -8.19 -0.94 7.32
C VAL A 78 -8.34 0.09 6.21
N ILE A 79 -9.37 -0.04 5.39
CA ILE A 79 -9.59 0.85 4.25
C ILE A 79 -10.02 2.23 4.75
N THR A 80 -9.29 3.26 4.36
CA THR A 80 -9.57 4.65 4.74
C THR A 80 -10.14 5.48 3.61
N THR A 81 -9.87 5.11 2.36
CA THR A 81 -10.44 5.77 1.18
C THR A 81 -10.86 4.69 0.20
N PHE A 82 -12.05 4.79 -0.34
CA PHE A 82 -12.53 3.86 -1.36
C PHE A 82 -13.41 4.59 -2.36
N ASP A 83 -12.89 4.74 -3.58
CA ASP A 83 -13.62 5.31 -4.71
C ASP A 83 -13.37 4.35 -5.87
N ARG A 84 -14.36 3.54 -6.21
CA ARG A 84 -14.18 2.42 -7.14
C ARG A 84 -13.54 2.85 -8.43
N ASP A 85 -12.48 2.14 -8.81
CA ASP A 85 -11.72 2.34 -10.03
C ASP A 85 -10.97 3.68 -10.07
N ARG A 86 -10.94 4.42 -8.97
CA ARG A 86 -10.29 5.74 -8.91
C ARG A 86 -9.27 5.87 -7.78
N GLU A 87 -9.60 5.41 -6.59
CA GLU A 87 -8.68 5.55 -5.46
C GLU A 87 -8.99 4.53 -4.38
N ILE A 88 -7.94 3.95 -3.82
CA ILE A 88 -8.05 3.10 -2.64
C ILE A 88 -6.87 3.43 -1.73
N ALA A 89 -7.15 3.58 -0.44
CA ALA A 89 -6.11 3.82 0.55
C ALA A 89 -6.43 3.09 1.84
N TRP A 90 -5.39 2.81 2.61
CA TRP A 90 -5.55 2.06 3.85
C TRP A 90 -4.49 2.46 4.86
N THR A 91 -4.79 2.15 6.12
CA THR A 91 -3.83 2.24 7.21
C THR A 91 -3.67 0.84 7.82
N ILE A 92 -2.70 0.70 8.70
CA ILE A 92 -2.33 -0.59 9.29
C ILE A 92 -2.57 -0.55 10.78
N GLU A 93 -3.23 -1.58 11.29
CA GLU A 93 -3.37 -1.82 12.73
C GLU A 93 -2.72 -3.16 13.05
N GLY A 94 -2.05 -3.26 14.17
CA GLY A 94 -1.39 -4.48 14.57
C GLY A 94 -1.03 -4.47 16.04
N GLN A 95 0.13 -5.04 16.37
CA GLN A 95 0.58 -5.11 17.76
C GLN A 95 0.99 -3.76 18.31
N ILE A 96 1.32 -2.81 17.45
CA ILE A 96 1.76 -1.48 17.86
C ILE A 96 0.54 -0.68 18.30
N LYS A 97 0.56 -0.18 19.53
CA LYS A 97 -0.54 0.58 20.11
C LYS A 97 -0.02 1.86 20.72
N PRO A 98 -0.65 3.02 20.41
CA PRO A 98 -1.70 3.19 19.41
C PRO A 98 -1.17 2.95 18.01
N PRO A 99 -2.05 2.74 17.01
CA PRO A 99 -1.61 2.57 15.63
C PRO A 99 -0.81 3.79 15.15
N ILE A 100 0.12 3.55 14.23
CA ILE A 100 1.00 4.62 13.75
C ILE A 100 0.22 5.72 13.03
N GLY A 101 -0.76 5.35 12.23
CA GLY A 101 -1.59 6.33 11.52
C GLY A 101 -1.08 6.71 10.14
N HIS A 102 -0.08 6.01 9.61
CA HIS A 102 0.38 6.25 8.26
C HIS A 102 -0.58 5.60 7.24
N VAL A 103 -0.56 6.11 6.02
CA VAL A 103 -1.52 5.72 4.98
C VAL A 103 -0.77 5.34 3.71
N TYR A 104 -1.19 4.23 3.09
CA TYR A 104 -0.73 3.79 1.79
C TYR A 104 -1.90 3.91 0.83
N GLY A 105 -1.65 4.24 -0.41
CA GLY A 105 -2.76 4.32 -1.36
C GLY A 105 -2.34 4.37 -2.81
N TYR A 106 -3.37 4.28 -3.67
CA TYR A 106 -3.22 4.35 -5.11
C TYR A 106 -4.32 5.20 -5.68
N THR A 107 -3.98 6.07 -6.64
CA THR A 107 -4.98 6.74 -7.47
C THR A 107 -4.85 6.25 -8.90
N LEU A 108 -5.97 6.13 -9.59
CA LEU A 108 -6.04 5.64 -10.96
C LEU A 108 -6.70 6.69 -11.84
N GLU A 109 -6.02 7.06 -12.93
CA GLU A 109 -6.55 8.01 -13.88
C GLU A 109 -6.57 7.38 -15.27
N PRO A 110 -7.74 7.20 -15.89
CA PRO A 110 -7.77 6.65 -17.25
C PRO A 110 -7.09 7.61 -18.22
N ILE A 111 -6.25 7.06 -19.07
CA ILE A 111 -5.55 7.82 -20.12
C ILE A 111 -5.62 7.03 -21.41
N ASP A 112 -5.19 7.63 -22.50
CA ASP A 112 -5.14 6.91 -23.77
C ASP A 112 -4.17 5.73 -23.63
N GLY A 113 -4.66 4.54 -23.94
CA GLY A 113 -3.83 3.34 -23.91
C GLY A 113 -3.70 2.67 -22.56
N GLY A 114 -4.39 3.15 -21.53
CA GLY A 114 -4.29 2.51 -20.23
C GLY A 114 -4.70 3.39 -19.06
N THR A 115 -3.95 3.28 -17.98
CA THR A 115 -4.22 3.99 -16.74
C THR A 115 -2.92 4.58 -16.19
N LEU A 116 -2.98 5.84 -15.77
CA LEU A 116 -1.89 6.42 -14.99
C LEU A 116 -2.14 6.08 -13.53
N VAL A 117 -1.25 5.31 -12.95
CA VAL A 117 -1.36 4.86 -11.56
C VAL A 117 -0.36 5.63 -10.72
N THR A 118 -0.85 6.25 -9.64
CA THR A 118 0.01 6.91 -8.65
C THR A 118 -0.03 6.08 -7.37
N SER A 119 1.13 5.66 -6.90
CA SER A 119 1.27 5.00 -5.60
C SER A 119 1.79 6.03 -4.61
N TYR A 120 1.20 6.10 -3.43
CA TYR A 120 1.63 7.07 -2.42
C TYR A 120 1.73 6.46 -1.04
N TYR A 121 2.61 7.04 -0.24
CA TYR A 121 2.77 6.73 1.18
C TYR A 121 2.78 8.07 1.92
N ASP A 122 1.88 8.22 2.88
CA ASP A 122 1.63 9.49 3.56
C ASP A 122 1.74 9.28 5.06
N TRP A 123 2.61 10.05 5.72
CA TRP A 123 2.77 9.97 7.17
C TRP A 123 2.47 11.30 7.86
N SER A 124 1.69 12.14 7.20
CA SER A 124 1.36 13.47 7.75
C SER A 124 0.45 13.40 8.98
N SER A 125 -0.25 12.28 9.16
CA SER A 125 -1.20 12.10 10.27
C SER A 125 -0.68 11.23 11.41
N ILE A 126 0.61 10.92 11.44
CA ILE A 126 1.15 10.09 12.53
C ILE A 126 1.22 10.90 13.82
N GLY A 127 1.19 10.20 14.97
CA GLY A 127 1.26 10.85 16.27
C GLY A 127 2.63 11.46 16.52
N GLU A 128 2.66 12.40 17.46
CA GLU A 128 3.89 13.13 17.76
C GLU A 128 5.01 12.23 18.26
N ASP A 129 4.67 11.19 19.01
CA ASP A 129 5.68 10.24 19.49
C ASP A 129 6.38 9.56 18.32
N TRP A 130 5.62 9.21 17.29
CA TRP A 130 6.16 8.57 16.10
C TRP A 130 6.97 9.56 15.27
N ARG A 131 6.50 10.78 15.15
CA ARG A 131 7.20 11.82 14.41
C ARG A 131 8.57 12.10 15.05
N GLY A 132 8.61 12.12 16.38
CA GLY A 132 9.84 12.35 17.12
C GLY A 132 10.85 11.21 17.01
N ALA A 133 10.40 10.01 16.61
CA ALA A 133 11.31 8.86 16.48
C ALA A 133 12.27 9.00 15.30
N GLY A 134 11.95 9.83 14.31
CA GLY A 134 12.87 10.11 13.20
C GLY A 134 13.07 8.97 12.22
N ILE A 135 12.15 8.01 12.17
CA ILE A 135 12.28 6.83 11.29
C ILE A 135 11.45 6.92 10.02
N PHE A 136 10.65 7.97 9.86
CA PHE A 136 9.78 8.10 8.69
C PHE A 136 10.46 8.89 7.57
N PRO A 137 10.22 8.50 6.30
CA PRO A 137 9.34 7.42 5.87
C PRO A 137 9.94 6.04 6.14
N VAL A 138 9.10 5.09 6.56
CA VAL A 138 9.55 3.71 6.83
C VAL A 138 9.61 2.89 5.54
N ILE A 139 9.15 3.44 4.43
CA ILE A 139 9.22 2.78 3.14
C ILE A 139 9.84 3.76 2.14
N PRO A 140 10.86 3.36 1.40
CA PRO A 140 11.52 4.27 0.46
C PRO A 140 10.76 4.38 -0.86
N GLU A 141 11.02 5.44 -1.59
CA GLU A 141 10.41 5.65 -2.91
C GLU A 141 10.67 4.47 -3.84
N SER A 142 11.86 3.88 -3.77
CA SER A 142 12.21 2.73 -4.60
C SER A 142 11.30 1.54 -4.38
N ALA A 143 10.80 1.35 -3.14
CA ALA A 143 9.87 0.25 -2.85
C ALA A 143 8.52 0.50 -3.53
N LEU A 144 8.05 1.75 -3.55
CA LEU A 144 6.80 2.08 -4.25
C LEU A 144 6.95 1.85 -5.75
N ARG A 145 8.10 2.21 -6.32
CA ARG A 145 8.35 1.97 -7.74
C ARG A 145 8.38 0.50 -8.07
N ALA A 146 9.01 -0.31 -7.22
CA ALA A 146 9.07 -1.75 -7.44
C ALA A 146 7.68 -2.37 -7.39
N THR A 147 6.86 -1.95 -6.43
CA THR A 147 5.49 -2.45 -6.30
C THR A 147 4.66 -2.11 -7.55
N LEU A 148 4.81 -0.88 -8.09
CA LEU A 148 4.10 -0.50 -9.32
C LEU A 148 4.51 -1.36 -10.51
N GLY A 149 5.79 -1.72 -10.60
CA GLY A 149 6.25 -2.62 -11.66
C GLY A 149 5.66 -4.01 -11.55
N ILE A 150 5.57 -4.52 -10.33
CA ILE A 150 4.95 -5.82 -10.07
C ILE A 150 3.44 -5.76 -10.35
N LEU A 151 2.78 -4.68 -9.98
CA LEU A 151 1.36 -4.47 -10.26
C LEU A 151 1.10 -4.51 -11.78
N ASP A 152 1.91 -3.78 -12.55
CA ASP A 152 1.81 -3.76 -14.01
C ASP A 152 1.90 -5.18 -14.55
N ARG A 153 2.93 -5.93 -14.16
CA ARG A 153 3.13 -7.29 -14.61
C ARG A 153 1.99 -8.21 -14.20
N THR A 154 1.51 -8.05 -12.97
CA THR A 154 0.42 -8.88 -12.43
C THR A 154 -0.85 -8.70 -13.25
N VAL A 155 -1.21 -7.45 -13.54
CA VAL A 155 -2.43 -7.14 -14.30
C VAL A 155 -2.30 -7.65 -15.73
N ARG A 156 -1.14 -7.46 -16.36
CA ARG A 156 -0.94 -7.91 -17.74
C ARG A 156 -0.97 -9.42 -17.87
N ARG A 157 -0.50 -10.14 -16.86
CA ARG A 157 -0.52 -11.60 -16.88
C ARG A 157 -1.91 -12.18 -16.65
N ALA A 158 -2.81 -11.39 -16.08
CA ALA A 158 -4.16 -11.86 -15.79
C ALA A 158 -5.12 -11.68 -16.97
N THR A 159 -4.69 -11.03 -18.06
CA THR A 159 -5.54 -10.78 -19.22
C THR A 159 -5.23 -11.72 -20.37
#